data_14ff17d2bb839c8ffec4369335e60935
#
_entry.id   14ff17d2bb839c8ffec4369335e60935
#
_cell.length_a   1.000
_cell.length_b   1.000
_cell.length_c   1.000
_cell.angle_alpha   90.00
_cell.angle_beta   90.00
_cell.angle_gamma   90.00
#
_symmetry.space_group_name_H-M   'P 1'
#
loop_
_entity.id
_entity.type
_entity.pdbx_description
1 polymer ?
#
loop_
_entity_poly.entity_id
_entity_poly.type
_entity_poly.pdbx_seq_one_letter_code
_entity_poly.pdbx_strand_id
1 'polypeptide(L)'
;MKSVILGPAKSDLQDLRRYIINKFGNKTWLETRNKIQQSIKQVEDFPLKGSNPPELIDFQPTKYYQVISGVNRIIYQIANDTIYIHVISDTRRDLKAILAKRLLRT
;
A
#
# COMPACT_ATOMS: atom_id res chain seq x y z
N MET A 1 12.96 7.61 -7.81
CA MET A 1 11.68 8.34 -7.89
C MET A 1 11.14 8.53 -6.48
N LYS A 2 10.63 9.70 -6.15
CA LYS A 2 10.08 9.94 -4.82
C LYS A 2 8.72 9.29 -4.65
N SER A 3 8.33 9.04 -3.39
CA SER A 3 7.02 8.49 -3.07
C SER A 3 6.27 9.40 -2.09
N VAL A 4 4.94 9.36 -2.19
CA VAL A 4 4.02 10.06 -1.30
C VAL A 4 3.03 9.04 -0.77
N ILE A 5 2.90 8.96 0.54
CA ILE A 5 1.87 8.12 1.17
C ILE A 5 0.64 9.01 1.30
N LEU A 6 -0.41 8.69 0.55
CA LEU A 6 -1.65 9.46 0.59
C LEU A 6 -2.37 9.33 1.93
N GLY A 7 -3.23 10.30 2.25
CA GLY A 7 -3.93 10.33 3.53
C GLY A 7 -4.59 9.01 3.93
N PRO A 8 -5.39 8.38 3.05
CA PRO A 8 -6.01 7.09 3.38
C PRO A 8 -5.00 5.99 3.66
N ALA A 9 -3.86 5.98 2.97
CA ALA A 9 -2.79 5.00 3.22
C ALA A 9 -2.08 5.27 4.55
N LYS A 10 -1.94 6.54 4.95
CA LYS A 10 -1.45 6.87 6.29
C LYS A 10 -2.37 6.34 7.37
N SER A 11 -3.68 6.45 7.17
CA SER A 11 -4.67 5.87 8.07
C SER A 11 -4.55 4.35 8.13
N ASP A 12 -4.31 3.70 6.97
CA ASP A 12 -4.04 2.26 6.93
C ASP A 12 -2.87 1.89 7.85
N LEU A 13 -1.78 2.66 7.80
CA LEU A 13 -0.61 2.40 8.64
C LEU A 13 -0.92 2.57 10.12
N GLN A 14 -1.70 3.58 10.49
CA GLN A 14 -2.11 3.79 11.87
C GLN A 14 -2.98 2.65 12.38
N ASP A 15 -3.92 2.19 11.57
CA ASP A 15 -4.78 1.06 11.92
C ASP A 15 -3.98 -0.23 12.07
N LEU A 16 -3.05 -0.47 11.16
CA LEU A 16 -2.16 -1.63 11.20
C LEU A 16 -1.28 -1.60 12.45
N ARG A 17 -0.73 -0.44 12.78
CA ARG A 17 0.08 -0.25 13.99
C ARG A 17 -0.73 -0.61 15.23
N ARG A 18 -1.92 -0.07 15.35
CA ARG A 18 -2.80 -0.32 16.50
C ARG A 18 -3.11 -1.80 16.63
N TYR A 19 -3.48 -2.44 15.54
CA TYR A 19 -3.79 -3.86 15.50
C TYR A 19 -2.59 -4.70 15.94
N ILE A 20 -1.42 -4.46 15.37
CA ILE A 20 -0.22 -5.26 15.64
C ILE A 20 0.27 -5.06 17.08
N ILE A 21 0.29 -3.83 17.57
CA ILE A 21 0.72 -3.56 18.94
C ILE A 21 -0.21 -4.26 19.94
N ASN A 22 -1.52 -4.19 19.71
CA ASN A 22 -2.48 -4.82 20.61
C ASN A 22 -2.37 -6.34 20.61
N LYS A 23 -2.12 -6.96 19.46
CA LYS A 23 -2.09 -8.42 19.34
C LYS A 23 -0.72 -9.04 19.56
N PHE A 24 0.34 -8.37 19.11
CA PHE A 24 1.67 -8.97 19.03
C PHE A 24 2.76 -8.16 19.72
N GLY A 25 2.47 -6.93 20.14
CA GLY A 25 3.41 -6.08 20.82
C GLY A 25 4.19 -5.13 19.91
N ASN A 26 4.90 -4.20 20.56
CA ASN A 26 5.61 -3.13 19.85
C ASN A 26 6.77 -3.63 19.00
N LYS A 27 7.46 -4.67 19.45
CA LYS A 27 8.59 -5.23 18.67
C LYS A 27 8.14 -5.71 17.29
N THR A 28 7.02 -6.45 17.25
CA THR A 28 6.45 -6.94 15.99
C THR A 28 6.04 -5.79 15.09
N TRP A 29 5.49 -4.73 15.65
CA TRP A 29 5.15 -3.53 14.87
C TRP A 29 6.41 -2.91 14.24
N LEU A 30 7.49 -2.75 15.00
CA LEU A 30 8.71 -2.17 14.47
C LEU A 30 9.29 -2.99 13.33
N GLU A 31 9.25 -4.31 13.44
CA GLU A 31 9.70 -5.22 12.37
C GLU A 31 8.82 -5.06 11.13
N THR A 32 7.50 -5.01 11.31
CA THR A 32 6.54 -4.83 10.21
C THR A 32 6.74 -3.49 9.52
N ARG A 33 6.89 -2.41 10.30
CA ARG A 33 7.14 -1.08 9.77
C ARG A 33 8.41 -1.05 8.92
N ASN A 34 9.49 -1.66 9.42
CA ASN A 34 10.76 -1.70 8.69
C ASN A 34 10.62 -2.44 7.37
N LYS A 35 9.89 -3.55 7.32
CA LYS A 35 9.65 -4.30 6.08
C LYS A 35 8.86 -3.44 5.07
N ILE A 36 7.84 -2.74 5.55
CA ILE A 36 7.05 -1.85 4.69
C ILE A 36 7.92 -0.73 4.12
N GLN A 37 8.74 -0.10 4.98
CA GLN A 37 9.66 0.96 4.54
C GLN A 37 10.66 0.46 3.52
N GLN A 38 11.21 -0.73 3.69
CA GLN A 38 12.13 -1.34 2.73
C GLN A 38 11.43 -1.61 1.40
N SER A 39 10.21 -2.09 1.43
CA SER A 39 9.43 -2.33 0.20
C SER A 39 9.17 -1.03 -0.55
N ILE A 40 8.83 0.04 0.15
CA ILE A 40 8.63 1.36 -0.46
C ILE A 40 9.94 1.87 -1.05
N LYS A 41 11.05 1.71 -0.34
CA LYS A 41 12.38 2.12 -0.85
C LYS A 41 12.72 1.38 -2.13
N GLN A 42 12.44 0.08 -2.21
CA GLN A 42 12.67 -0.70 -3.42
C GLN A 42 11.82 -0.19 -4.58
N VAL A 43 10.57 0.19 -4.32
CA VAL A 43 9.71 0.78 -5.35
C VAL A 43 10.25 2.13 -5.81
N GLU A 44 10.78 2.94 -4.91
CA GLU A 44 11.40 4.21 -5.27
C GLU A 44 12.60 4.01 -6.20
N ASP A 45 13.39 2.97 -5.95
CA ASP A 45 14.55 2.64 -6.77
C ASP A 45 14.16 1.96 -8.08
N PHE A 46 13.09 1.15 -8.07
CA PHE A 46 12.61 0.39 -9.23
C PHE A 46 11.08 0.49 -9.34
N PRO A 47 10.54 1.63 -9.83
CA PRO A 47 9.09 1.87 -9.79
C PRO A 47 8.24 0.85 -10.54
N LEU A 48 8.80 0.22 -11.58
CA LEU A 48 8.07 -0.76 -12.38
C LEU A 48 8.22 -2.19 -11.87
N LYS A 49 8.86 -2.38 -10.73
CA LYS A 49 9.06 -3.70 -10.12
C LYS A 49 7.74 -4.36 -9.71
N GLY A 50 6.75 -3.57 -9.31
CA GLY A 50 5.47 -4.10 -8.87
C GLY A 50 4.69 -4.78 -9.98
N SER A 51 3.79 -5.67 -9.60
CA SER A 51 2.85 -6.31 -10.53
C SER A 51 1.52 -5.58 -10.52
N ASN A 52 0.69 -5.83 -11.55
CA ASN A 52 -0.65 -5.27 -11.60
C ASN A 52 -1.57 -6.16 -10.76
N PRO A 53 -2.30 -5.60 -9.77
CA PRO A 53 -3.26 -6.39 -8.99
C PRO A 53 -4.31 -6.99 -9.93
N PRO A 54 -4.54 -8.31 -9.92
CA PRO A 54 -5.50 -8.93 -10.84
C PRO A 54 -6.91 -8.35 -10.72
N GLU A 55 -7.34 -8.03 -9.50
CA GLU A 55 -8.66 -7.50 -9.23
C GLU A 55 -8.85 -6.04 -9.74
N LEU A 56 -7.77 -5.37 -10.16
CA LEU A 56 -7.83 -3.98 -10.62
C LEU A 56 -7.54 -3.82 -12.11
N ILE A 57 -7.41 -4.92 -12.85
CA ILE A 57 -7.10 -4.87 -14.28
C ILE A 57 -8.15 -4.07 -15.05
N ASP A 58 -9.42 -4.16 -14.63
CA ASP A 58 -10.54 -3.49 -15.29
C ASP A 58 -10.69 -2.01 -14.90
N PHE A 59 -9.86 -1.50 -13.98
CA PHE A 59 -9.89 -0.10 -13.57
C PHE A 59 -9.04 0.75 -14.53
N GLN A 60 -9.47 0.82 -15.78
CA GLN A 60 -8.83 1.62 -16.82
C GLN A 60 -9.41 3.03 -16.85
N PRO A 61 -8.63 4.03 -17.25
CA PRO A 61 -7.25 4.00 -17.75
C PRO A 61 -6.19 4.03 -16.65
N THR A 62 -6.59 4.02 -15.41
CA THR A 62 -5.67 4.15 -14.29
C THR A 62 -4.97 2.82 -14.01
N LYS A 63 -3.64 2.84 -14.02
CA LYS A 63 -2.85 1.65 -13.82
C LYS A 63 -2.34 1.60 -12.39
N TYR A 64 -2.72 0.53 -11.67
CA TYR A 64 -2.25 0.27 -10.32
C TYR A 64 -1.15 -0.79 -10.32
N TYR A 65 -0.23 -0.65 -9.39
CA TYR A 65 0.84 -1.62 -9.14
C TYR A 65 0.74 -2.08 -7.69
N GLN A 66 1.26 -3.28 -7.43
CA GLN A 66 1.36 -3.76 -6.06
C GLN A 66 2.74 -4.36 -5.79
N VAL A 67 3.18 -4.24 -4.55
CA VAL A 67 4.28 -5.03 -4.00
C VAL A 67 3.81 -5.65 -2.69
N ILE A 68 4.35 -6.82 -2.38
CA ILE A 68 3.99 -7.57 -1.18
C ILE A 68 5.08 -7.37 -0.13
N SER A 69 4.66 -7.05 1.09
CA SER A 69 5.53 -6.91 2.25
C SER A 69 4.97 -7.83 3.35
N GLY A 70 5.51 -9.05 3.46
CA GLY A 70 4.96 -10.04 4.38
C GLY A 70 3.53 -10.42 4.01
N VAL A 71 2.58 -10.22 4.93
CA VAL A 71 1.15 -10.46 4.69
C VAL A 71 0.42 -9.21 4.21
N ASN A 72 1.13 -8.12 4.01
CA ASN A 72 0.55 -6.85 3.57
C ASN A 72 0.89 -6.58 2.11
N ARG A 73 0.01 -5.86 1.43
CA ARG A 73 0.31 -5.36 0.10
C ARG A 73 0.23 -3.85 0.07
N ILE A 74 1.09 -3.27 -0.76
CA ILE A 74 1.19 -1.84 -0.97
C ILE A 74 0.74 -1.58 -2.39
N ILE A 75 -0.33 -0.79 -2.54
CA ILE A 75 -0.91 -0.45 -3.84
C ILE A 75 -0.51 0.96 -4.19
N TYR A 76 0.07 1.15 -5.37
CA TYR A 76 0.54 2.45 -5.79
C TYR A 76 0.28 2.74 -7.26
N GLN A 77 0.36 4.01 -7.61
CA GLN A 77 0.32 4.51 -8.98
C GLN A 77 1.52 5.41 -9.22
N ILE A 78 1.89 5.57 -10.48
CA ILE A 78 2.98 6.45 -10.87
C ILE A 78 2.37 7.57 -11.72
N ALA A 79 2.64 8.82 -11.31
CA ALA A 79 2.20 9.99 -12.05
C ALA A 79 3.19 11.13 -11.80
N ASN A 80 3.56 11.86 -12.86
CA ASN A 80 4.46 13.03 -12.77
C ASN A 80 5.76 12.71 -12.02
N ASP A 81 6.39 11.59 -12.35
CA ASP A 81 7.63 11.12 -11.74
C ASP A 81 7.53 10.94 -10.22
N THR A 82 6.33 10.67 -9.74
CA THR A 82 6.06 10.45 -8.31
C THR A 82 5.26 9.16 -8.14
N ILE A 83 5.57 8.42 -7.09
CA ILE A 83 4.85 7.23 -6.68
C ILE A 83 3.82 7.64 -5.65
N TYR A 84 2.53 7.37 -5.91
CA TYR A 84 1.45 7.67 -4.98
C TYR A 84 0.95 6.37 -4.36
N ILE A 85 1.15 6.22 -3.05
CA ILE A 85 0.72 5.04 -2.32
C ILE A 85 -0.71 5.24 -1.85
N HIS A 86 -1.61 4.39 -2.37
CA HIS A 86 -3.06 4.48 -2.12
C HIS A 86 -3.54 3.59 -1.00
N VAL A 87 -2.98 2.39 -0.87
CA VAL A 87 -3.46 1.37 0.07
C VAL A 87 -2.28 0.63 0.66
N ILE A 88 -2.33 0.39 1.97
CA ILE A 88 -1.44 -0.54 2.66
C ILE A 88 -2.35 -1.44 3.49
N SER A 89 -2.55 -2.67 3.05
CA SER A 89 -3.51 -3.56 3.70
C SER A 89 -3.09 -5.02 3.64
N ASP A 90 -3.69 -5.83 4.50
CA ASP A 90 -3.53 -7.28 4.45
C ASP A 90 -3.95 -7.81 3.09
N THR A 91 -3.21 -8.79 2.56
CA THR A 91 -3.46 -9.37 1.25
C THR A 91 -4.83 -10.05 1.12
N ARG A 92 -5.46 -10.38 2.25
CA ARG A 92 -6.77 -11.04 2.29
C ARG A 92 -7.95 -10.07 2.20
N ARG A 93 -7.72 -8.75 2.30
CA ARG A 93 -8.78 -7.76 2.27
C ARG A 93 -9.26 -7.51 0.84
N ASP A 94 -10.54 -7.17 0.71
CA ASP A 94 -11.16 -6.87 -0.58
C ASP A 94 -10.68 -5.50 -1.09
N LEU A 95 -9.71 -5.52 -1.99
CA LEU A 95 -9.09 -4.31 -2.53
C LEU A 95 -10.08 -3.48 -3.35
N LYS A 96 -10.95 -4.12 -4.14
CA LYS A 96 -11.96 -3.41 -4.93
C LYS A 96 -12.89 -2.59 -4.04
N ALA A 97 -13.36 -3.20 -2.96
CA ALA A 97 -14.24 -2.51 -1.99
C ALA A 97 -13.52 -1.35 -1.32
N ILE A 98 -12.25 -1.53 -0.95
CA ILE A 98 -11.45 -0.46 -0.34
C ILE A 98 -11.32 0.73 -1.28
N LEU A 99 -10.93 0.49 -2.53
CA LEU A 99 -10.72 1.57 -3.50
C LEU A 99 -12.03 2.25 -3.90
N ALA A 100 -13.10 1.48 -4.11
CA ALA A 100 -14.41 2.05 -4.42
C ALA A 100 -14.87 3.02 -3.33
N LYS A 101 -14.70 2.64 -2.08
CA LYS A 101 -15.06 3.47 -0.94
C LYS A 101 -14.23 4.76 -0.89
N ARG A 102 -12.95 4.68 -1.21
CA ARG A 102 -12.05 5.84 -1.21
C ARG A 102 -12.35 6.79 -2.35
N LEU A 103 -12.65 6.28 -3.54
CA LEU A 103 -13.01 7.10 -4.69
C LEU A 103 -14.32 7.86 -4.46
N LEU A 104 -15.27 7.30 -3.73
CA LEU A 104 -16.54 7.96 -3.40
C LEU A 104 -16.40 9.10 -2.41
N ARG A 105 -15.24 9.23 -1.76
CA ARG A 105 -14.98 10.31 -0.79
C ARG A 105 -14.36 11.56 -1.41
N THR A 106 -14.07 11.53 -2.67
CA THR A 106 -13.52 12.70 -3.37
C THR A 106 -14.62 13.71 -3.82
#